data_79d113ee675a61d9e25c0cb890c527d0
#
_entry.id   79d113ee675a61d9e25c0cb890c527d0
#
_cell.length_a   1.000
_cell.length_b   1.000
_cell.length_c   1.000
_cell.angle_alpha   90.00
_cell.angle_beta   90.00
_cell.angle_gamma   90.00
#
_symmetry.space_group_name_H-M   'P 1'
#
loop_
_entity.id
_entity.type
_entity.pdbx_description
1 polymer ?
#
loop_
_entity_poly.entity_id
_entity_poly.type
_entity_poly.pdbx_seq_one_letter_code
_entity_poly.pdbx_strand_id
1 'polypeptide(L)'
;MDVNNNAWYFTGEIDYKKIPLIQKCKNIIVKCSVTTNFEVDNIISYLHNICSSGEMKTLDLREFYLPSGIYSIGYCSNIEKIILPQGESRISYCKNLKEIVLPQNSLLNITETNHNISLTKFVVEYGHKYYCVKNDALYSKDGRTLLLFPTNKICNYKLEESTEFIHENAFEGSLLKSISLNRNLKNIGKHAFKNSRIEKLYFNQSECELDEFVFEGCSRLHDIMIPAYWKTIKKGTFSKCYNIKYINLPKSLTTIEKEAFLNCSKLKVVTGGMGLLYIKERAFCGCINLSDICLKSIQEIESSAFKQCSIHNLIIRKGAKIDWGAFGYSSIKNVYVNSESSNLNENAFYNSVVDNFIPVSYTHLTL
;
A
#
# COMPACT_ATOMS: atom_id res chain seq x y z
N MET A 1 3.81 11.53 42.26
CA MET A 1 2.79 10.55 41.86
C MET A 1 1.44 11.10 42.26
N ASP A 2 0.51 11.22 41.34
CA ASP A 2 -0.88 11.59 41.67
C ASP A 2 -1.67 10.30 41.87
N VAL A 3 -1.97 9.97 43.14
CA VAL A 3 -2.63 8.71 43.51
C VAL A 3 -4.08 8.65 42.99
N ASN A 4 -4.74 9.80 42.86
CA ASN A 4 -6.14 9.88 42.43
C ASN A 4 -6.31 9.63 40.92
N ASN A 5 -5.30 9.98 40.10
CA ASN A 5 -5.32 9.79 38.64
C ASN A 5 -4.47 8.62 38.14
N ASN A 6 -3.81 7.88 39.06
CA ASN A 6 -2.87 6.83 38.72
C ASN A 6 -1.85 7.32 37.65
N ALA A 7 -1.32 8.54 37.84
CA ALA A 7 -0.44 9.24 36.92
C ALA A 7 0.94 9.50 37.54
N TRP A 8 1.97 9.34 36.73
CA TRP A 8 3.33 9.72 37.05
C TRP A 8 3.73 10.96 36.27
N TYR A 9 4.27 11.96 36.99
CA TYR A 9 4.84 13.17 36.41
C TYR A 9 6.35 13.08 36.45
N PHE A 10 6.98 13.10 35.28
CA PHE A 10 8.42 13.14 35.14
C PHE A 10 8.87 14.60 34.97
N THR A 11 9.72 15.12 35.86
CA THR A 11 10.08 16.54 35.91
C THR A 11 11.59 16.78 35.97
N GLY A 12 12.43 15.88 35.46
CA GLY A 12 13.89 16.08 35.54
C GLY A 12 14.68 14.80 35.45
N GLU A 13 15.70 14.63 36.30
CA GLU A 13 16.61 13.49 36.25
C GLU A 13 15.93 12.13 36.45
N ILE A 14 16.42 11.11 35.71
CA ILE A 14 15.91 9.74 35.77
C ILE A 14 16.38 9.08 37.08
N ASP A 15 15.44 8.85 37.98
CA ASP A 15 15.72 8.02 39.16
C ASP A 15 15.35 6.55 38.87
N TYR A 16 16.35 5.76 38.50
CA TYR A 16 16.18 4.35 38.15
C TYR A 16 15.56 3.49 39.26
N LYS A 17 15.68 3.91 40.57
CA LYS A 17 15.09 3.20 41.70
C LYS A 17 13.54 3.27 41.69
N LYS A 18 12.97 4.24 40.99
CA LYS A 18 11.54 4.43 40.90
C LYS A 18 10.88 3.67 39.72
N ILE A 19 11.66 3.04 38.85
CA ILE A 19 11.13 2.29 37.69
C ILE A 19 10.04 1.28 38.08
N PRO A 20 10.19 0.43 39.11
CA PRO A 20 9.17 -0.55 39.49
C PRO A 20 7.85 0.09 39.93
N LEU A 21 7.88 1.30 40.47
CA LEU A 21 6.66 2.06 40.83
C LEU A 21 6.00 2.67 39.61
N ILE A 22 6.81 3.20 38.68
CA ILE A 22 6.34 3.80 37.44
C ILE A 22 5.66 2.76 36.53
N GLN A 23 6.19 1.53 36.49
CA GLN A 23 5.61 0.43 35.70
C GLN A 23 4.17 0.05 36.13
N LYS A 24 3.77 0.36 37.35
CA LYS A 24 2.41 0.16 37.86
C LYS A 24 1.45 1.29 37.51
N CYS A 25 1.94 2.42 37.00
CA CYS A 25 1.10 3.54 36.61
C CYS A 25 0.44 3.30 35.26
N LYS A 26 -0.86 3.61 35.15
CA LYS A 26 -1.59 3.52 33.86
C LYS A 26 -1.32 4.70 32.93
N ASN A 27 -0.95 5.86 33.48
CA ASN A 27 -0.69 7.08 32.72
C ASN A 27 0.68 7.64 33.10
N ILE A 28 1.44 8.07 32.10
CA ILE A 28 2.68 8.82 32.31
C ILE A 28 2.57 10.15 31.59
N ILE A 29 2.86 11.24 32.31
CA ILE A 29 2.94 12.58 31.77
C ILE A 29 4.39 13.03 31.92
N VAL A 30 5.04 13.32 30.79
CA VAL A 30 6.43 13.77 30.75
C VAL A 30 6.44 15.30 30.64
N LYS A 31 6.99 15.94 31.69
CA LYS A 31 7.17 17.39 31.77
C LYS A 31 8.65 17.69 31.92
N CYS A 32 9.39 17.78 30.84
CA CYS A 32 10.77 18.20 30.88
C CYS A 32 11.19 18.88 29.59
N SER A 33 12.10 19.84 29.71
CA SER A 33 12.86 20.38 28.59
C SER A 33 14.26 19.75 28.63
N VAL A 34 14.69 19.24 27.50
CA VAL A 34 15.99 18.60 27.32
C VAL A 34 16.87 19.53 26.51
N THR A 35 18.10 19.69 26.95
CA THR A 35 19.05 20.64 26.34
C THR A 35 20.12 19.97 25.48
N THR A 36 20.32 18.67 25.65
CA THR A 36 21.36 17.91 24.95
C THR A 36 20.81 16.64 24.29
N ASN A 37 21.40 16.21 23.18
CA ASN A 37 21.03 14.96 22.48
C ASN A 37 21.25 13.72 23.35
N PHE A 38 22.26 13.71 24.22
CA PHE A 38 22.55 12.60 25.13
C PHE A 38 21.41 12.37 26.15
N GLU A 39 20.84 13.45 26.68
CA GLU A 39 19.66 13.37 27.58
C GLU A 39 18.44 12.84 26.85
N VAL A 40 18.28 13.19 25.56
CA VAL A 40 17.19 12.69 24.69
C VAL A 40 17.22 11.18 24.56
N ASP A 41 18.37 10.61 24.18
CA ASP A 41 18.53 9.18 23.96
C ASP A 41 18.29 8.38 25.25
N ASN A 42 18.73 8.90 26.38
CA ASN A 42 18.48 8.30 27.68
C ASN A 42 16.99 8.31 28.04
N ILE A 43 16.28 9.42 27.83
CA ILE A 43 14.86 9.52 28.13
C ILE A 43 14.04 8.62 27.18
N ILE A 44 14.36 8.59 25.90
CA ILE A 44 13.69 7.71 24.92
C ILE A 44 13.91 6.25 25.28
N SER A 45 15.13 5.84 25.58
CA SER A 45 15.45 4.46 26.02
C SER A 45 14.71 4.10 27.30
N TYR A 46 14.63 5.01 28.23
CA TYR A 46 13.90 4.86 29.48
C TYR A 46 12.40 4.72 29.27
N LEU A 47 11.79 5.60 28.47
CA LEU A 47 10.37 5.52 28.11
C LEU A 47 10.07 4.21 27.38
N HIS A 48 10.95 3.77 26.48
CA HIS A 48 10.82 2.48 25.80
C HIS A 48 10.74 1.30 26.78
N ASN A 49 11.64 1.24 27.75
CA ASN A 49 11.65 0.18 28.77
C ASN A 49 10.36 0.17 29.61
N ILE A 50 9.87 1.33 30.00
CA ILE A 50 8.63 1.45 30.78
C ILE A 50 7.42 1.10 29.93
N CYS A 51 7.35 1.58 28.69
CA CYS A 51 6.25 1.33 27.76
C CYS A 51 6.11 -0.14 27.33
N SER A 52 7.21 -0.91 27.43
CA SER A 52 7.24 -2.32 27.02
C SER A 52 6.90 -3.29 28.15
N SER A 53 7.14 -2.92 29.42
CA SER A 53 7.14 -3.85 30.54
C SER A 53 6.11 -3.56 31.64
N GLY A 54 5.37 -2.45 31.56
CA GLY A 54 4.47 -2.00 32.62
C GLY A 54 2.96 -2.11 32.28
N GLU A 55 2.13 -1.65 33.21
CA GLU A 55 0.68 -1.54 33.05
C GLU A 55 0.23 -0.27 32.30
N MET A 56 1.20 0.50 31.80
CA MET A 56 0.96 1.79 31.17
C MET A 56 0.05 1.69 29.95
N LYS A 57 -0.96 2.55 29.90
CA LYS A 57 -1.90 2.68 28.79
C LYS A 57 -1.81 4.00 28.04
N THR A 58 -1.39 5.06 28.73
CA THR A 58 -1.31 6.41 28.15
C THR A 58 0.08 7.00 28.37
N LEU A 59 0.66 7.52 27.28
CA LEU A 59 1.89 8.31 27.28
C LEU A 59 1.53 9.73 26.81
N ASP A 60 1.68 10.72 27.71
CA ASP A 60 1.43 12.15 27.41
C ASP A 60 2.75 12.90 27.35
N LEU A 61 3.08 13.41 26.16
CA LEU A 61 4.32 14.13 25.87
C LEU A 61 4.07 15.63 25.54
N ARG A 62 2.90 16.18 25.80
CA ARG A 62 2.57 17.58 25.43
C ARG A 62 3.55 18.61 25.97
N GLU A 63 4.04 18.38 27.20
CA GLU A 63 4.97 19.28 27.88
C GLU A 63 6.43 18.81 27.77
N PHE A 64 6.68 17.84 26.90
CA PHE A 64 8.02 17.36 26.57
C PHE A 64 8.57 18.19 25.40
N TYR A 65 9.70 18.83 25.58
CA TYR A 65 10.31 19.70 24.59
C TYR A 65 11.73 19.24 24.25
N LEU A 66 11.99 19.04 22.94
CA LEU A 66 13.32 18.86 22.36
C LEU A 66 13.69 20.07 21.52
N PRO A 67 14.85 20.68 21.72
CA PRO A 67 15.27 21.88 20.98
C PRO A 67 15.55 21.61 19.50
N SER A 68 15.96 20.40 19.14
CA SER A 68 16.14 19.99 17.75
C SER A 68 16.05 18.47 17.64
N GLY A 69 15.24 17.96 16.74
CA GLY A 69 15.20 16.54 16.48
C GLY A 69 13.79 15.98 16.23
N ILE A 70 13.79 14.74 15.79
CA ILE A 70 12.58 13.96 15.57
C ILE A 70 12.38 13.04 16.77
N TYR A 71 11.21 13.12 17.42
CA TYR A 71 10.86 12.18 18.48
C TYR A 71 10.54 10.82 17.89
N SER A 72 11.34 9.82 18.21
CA SER A 72 11.09 8.45 17.77
C SER A 72 10.52 7.62 18.91
N ILE A 73 9.25 7.24 18.80
CA ILE A 73 8.52 6.40 19.77
C ILE A 73 8.20 5.09 19.05
N GLY A 74 8.86 4.00 19.47
CA GLY A 74 8.66 2.71 18.83
C GLY A 74 8.56 1.55 19.81
N TYR A 75 8.00 0.44 19.35
CA TYR A 75 7.95 -0.84 20.09
C TYR A 75 7.27 -0.78 21.47
N CYS A 76 6.45 0.25 21.73
CA CYS A 76 5.72 0.39 22.98
C CYS A 76 4.50 -0.54 22.98
N SER A 77 4.69 -1.79 23.42
CA SER A 77 3.67 -2.84 23.26
C SER A 77 2.43 -2.68 24.14
N ASN A 78 2.50 -1.94 25.26
CA ASN A 78 1.40 -1.82 26.21
C ASN A 78 0.60 -0.52 26.06
N ILE A 79 1.14 0.47 25.33
CA ILE A 79 0.50 1.77 25.14
C ILE A 79 -0.74 1.65 24.24
N GLU A 80 -1.85 2.23 24.69
CA GLU A 80 -3.09 2.33 23.93
C GLU A 80 -3.33 3.75 23.40
N LYS A 81 -2.77 4.77 24.06
CA LYS A 81 -2.90 6.18 23.70
C LYS A 81 -1.58 6.92 23.82
N ILE A 82 -1.23 7.68 22.78
CA ILE A 82 -0.09 8.60 22.79
C ILE A 82 -0.60 10.03 22.52
N ILE A 83 -0.17 10.99 23.35
CA ILE A 83 -0.35 12.42 23.10
C ILE A 83 1.01 12.97 22.72
N LEU A 84 1.13 13.50 21.49
CA LEU A 84 2.38 13.91 20.90
C LEU A 84 2.96 15.17 21.57
N PRO A 85 4.28 15.36 21.51
CA PRO A 85 4.92 16.63 21.87
C PRO A 85 4.73 17.67 20.76
N GLN A 86 5.19 18.88 21.03
CA GLN A 86 5.39 19.90 20.01
C GLN A 86 6.55 19.46 19.09
N GLY A 87 6.42 19.66 17.77
CA GLY A 87 7.43 19.25 16.78
C GLY A 87 7.19 17.91 16.12
N GLU A 88 8.18 17.41 15.38
CA GLU A 88 8.05 16.20 14.57
C GLU A 88 8.21 14.92 15.39
N SER A 89 7.29 13.99 15.23
CA SER A 89 7.28 12.69 15.90
C SER A 89 7.16 11.54 14.91
N ARG A 90 7.90 10.45 15.16
CA ARG A 90 7.75 9.14 14.50
C ARG A 90 7.17 8.17 15.49
N ILE A 91 6.12 7.45 15.10
CA ILE A 91 5.50 6.41 15.91
C ILE A 91 5.44 5.14 15.10
N SER A 92 6.10 4.06 15.58
CA SER A 92 6.13 2.81 14.86
C SER A 92 6.10 1.60 15.80
N TYR A 93 5.53 0.49 15.32
CA TYR A 93 5.52 -0.81 16.01
C TYR A 93 4.92 -0.82 17.43
N CYS A 94 4.03 0.12 17.76
CA CYS A 94 3.27 0.13 19.01
C CYS A 94 2.00 -0.75 18.84
N LYS A 95 2.12 -2.05 19.12
CA LYS A 95 1.13 -3.08 18.75
C LYS A 95 -0.28 -2.85 19.29
N ASN A 96 -0.41 -2.24 20.48
CA ASN A 96 -1.71 -1.99 21.13
C ASN A 96 -2.19 -0.55 21.01
N LEU A 97 -1.47 0.30 20.29
CA LEU A 97 -1.81 1.71 20.13
C LEU A 97 -3.12 1.88 19.35
N LYS A 98 -4.12 2.47 20.01
CA LYS A 98 -5.47 2.71 19.47
C LYS A 98 -5.71 4.16 19.08
N GLU A 99 -5.06 5.10 19.77
CA GLU A 99 -5.31 6.53 19.63
C GLU A 99 -4.02 7.34 19.62
N ILE A 100 -3.88 8.22 18.61
CA ILE A 100 -2.83 9.25 18.54
C ILE A 100 -3.49 10.60 18.65
N VAL A 101 -3.08 11.40 19.64
CA VAL A 101 -3.54 12.78 19.84
C VAL A 101 -2.46 13.75 19.37
N LEU A 102 -2.84 14.68 18.51
CA LEU A 102 -1.99 15.70 17.91
C LEU A 102 -2.32 17.08 18.50
N PRO A 103 -1.51 17.59 19.46
CA PRO A 103 -1.59 18.97 19.93
C PRO A 103 -1.29 19.98 18.81
N GLN A 104 -1.69 21.26 19.00
CA GLN A 104 -1.76 22.30 17.95
C GLN A 104 -0.56 22.41 16.99
N ASN A 105 0.67 22.23 17.47
CA ASN A 105 1.89 22.39 16.67
C ASN A 105 2.68 21.06 16.50
N SER A 106 2.09 19.92 16.86
CA SER A 106 2.73 18.62 16.65
C SER A 106 2.77 18.27 15.15
N LEU A 107 3.82 17.58 14.74
CA LEU A 107 3.97 17.01 13.42
C LEU A 107 4.13 15.50 13.54
N LEU A 108 3.37 14.75 12.75
CA LEU A 108 3.48 13.30 12.69
C LEU A 108 4.19 12.89 11.40
N ASN A 109 5.28 12.14 11.53
CA ASN A 109 5.88 11.47 10.39
C ASN A 109 4.95 10.31 9.97
N ILE A 110 4.27 10.49 8.86
CA ILE A 110 3.20 9.59 8.42
C ILE A 110 3.72 8.30 7.79
N THR A 111 4.96 8.26 7.29
CA THR A 111 5.50 7.12 6.54
C THR A 111 5.68 5.85 7.38
N GLU A 112 5.92 5.96 8.69
CA GLU A 112 6.13 4.83 9.59
C GLU A 112 4.92 4.50 10.48
N THR A 113 3.92 5.37 10.51
CA THR A 113 2.78 5.25 11.44
C THR A 113 1.91 4.02 11.14
N ASN A 114 1.90 3.53 9.92
CA ASN A 114 1.12 2.35 9.49
C ASN A 114 1.58 1.02 10.13
N HIS A 115 2.76 0.99 10.74
CA HIS A 115 3.21 -0.17 11.51
C HIS A 115 2.46 -0.35 12.85
N ASN A 116 1.56 0.57 13.21
CA ASN A 116 0.74 0.50 14.43
C ASN A 116 -0.59 -0.19 14.12
N ILE A 117 -0.59 -1.51 14.15
CA ILE A 117 -1.66 -2.40 13.64
C ILE A 117 -3.00 -2.33 14.39
N SER A 118 -3.03 -1.69 15.57
CA SER A 118 -4.25 -1.56 16.39
C SER A 118 -4.87 -0.16 16.33
N LEU A 119 -4.31 0.75 15.55
CA LEU A 119 -4.76 2.14 15.48
C LEU A 119 -6.20 2.25 14.95
N THR A 120 -7.07 2.91 15.73
CA THR A 120 -8.50 3.07 15.42
C THR A 120 -8.91 4.50 15.13
N LYS A 121 -8.17 5.49 15.64
CA LYS A 121 -8.50 6.91 15.42
C LYS A 121 -7.32 7.86 15.65
N PHE A 122 -7.44 9.01 15.02
CA PHE A 122 -6.64 10.20 15.31
C PHE A 122 -7.51 11.24 16.04
N VAL A 123 -6.90 12.02 16.92
CA VAL A 123 -7.53 13.17 17.58
C VAL A 123 -6.61 14.38 17.34
N VAL A 124 -7.15 15.43 16.76
CA VAL A 124 -6.43 16.66 16.45
C VAL A 124 -7.04 17.78 17.29
N GLU A 125 -6.21 18.49 18.07
CA GLU A 125 -6.69 19.60 18.91
C GLU A 125 -7.23 20.75 18.05
N TYR A 126 -8.23 21.46 18.61
CA TYR A 126 -8.83 22.62 17.94
C TYR A 126 -7.76 23.66 17.59
N GLY A 127 -7.86 24.21 16.39
CA GLY A 127 -6.87 25.19 15.91
C GLY A 127 -5.55 24.59 15.43
N HIS A 128 -5.42 23.28 15.32
CA HIS A 128 -4.19 22.64 14.82
C HIS A 128 -3.72 23.24 13.49
N LYS A 129 -2.41 23.47 13.37
CA LYS A 129 -1.83 24.22 12.25
C LYS A 129 -1.83 23.43 10.92
N TYR A 130 -1.61 22.13 10.98
CA TYR A 130 -1.29 21.30 9.79
C TYR A 130 -2.35 20.26 9.45
N TYR A 131 -3.17 19.83 10.43
CA TYR A 131 -4.05 18.68 10.28
C TYR A 131 -5.50 18.98 10.67
N CYS A 132 -6.39 18.15 10.13
CA CYS A 132 -7.75 17.96 10.63
C CYS A 132 -8.12 16.47 10.58
N VAL A 133 -9.17 16.09 11.29
CA VAL A 133 -9.71 14.71 11.29
C VAL A 133 -11.08 14.71 10.66
N LYS A 134 -11.33 13.76 9.77
CA LYS A 134 -12.64 13.49 9.18
C LYS A 134 -12.87 11.98 9.19
N ASN A 135 -13.98 11.54 9.77
CA ASN A 135 -14.33 10.11 9.89
C ASN A 135 -13.17 9.26 10.45
N ASP A 136 -12.49 9.75 11.50
CA ASP A 136 -11.33 9.19 12.19
C ASP A 136 -10.03 9.14 11.38
N ALA A 137 -10.04 9.49 10.10
CA ALA A 137 -8.85 9.58 9.27
C ALA A 137 -8.17 10.95 9.39
N LEU A 138 -6.85 10.95 9.29
CA LEU A 138 -6.03 12.16 9.33
C LEU A 138 -5.95 12.80 7.94
N TYR A 139 -6.23 14.09 7.88
CA TYR A 139 -6.18 14.89 6.65
C TYR A 139 -5.22 16.08 6.81
N SER A 140 -4.76 16.63 5.67
CA SER A 140 -4.20 17.97 5.60
C SER A 140 -5.20 19.01 6.15
N LYS A 141 -4.70 20.14 6.64
CA LYS A 141 -5.53 21.18 7.27
C LYS A 141 -6.68 21.67 6.39
N ASP A 142 -6.46 21.77 5.09
CA ASP A 142 -7.46 22.19 4.10
C ASP A 142 -8.46 21.06 3.77
N GLY A 143 -8.22 19.85 4.27
CA GLY A 143 -9.05 18.66 4.03
C GLY A 143 -9.01 18.12 2.62
N ARG A 144 -8.02 18.52 1.78
CA ARG A 144 -7.91 18.09 0.38
C ARG A 144 -7.06 16.81 0.23
N THR A 145 -6.17 16.52 1.18
CA THR A 145 -5.33 15.33 1.15
C THR A 145 -5.66 14.41 2.32
N LEU A 146 -6.05 13.16 2.04
CA LEU A 146 -6.10 12.11 3.05
C LEU A 146 -4.67 11.63 3.30
N LEU A 147 -4.16 11.86 4.51
CA LEU A 147 -2.78 11.56 4.90
C LEU A 147 -2.62 10.15 5.46
N LEU A 148 -3.49 9.75 6.39
CA LEU A 148 -3.48 8.44 7.04
C LEU A 148 -4.87 7.97 7.41
N PHE A 149 -5.13 6.69 7.17
CA PHE A 149 -6.31 5.98 7.63
C PHE A 149 -5.96 5.05 8.80
N PRO A 150 -6.80 4.95 9.85
CA PRO A 150 -6.52 4.06 10.98
C PRO A 150 -6.46 2.60 10.55
N THR A 151 -5.35 1.91 10.85
CA THR A 151 -5.07 0.56 10.35
C THR A 151 -6.07 -0.49 10.80
N ASN A 152 -6.61 -0.39 12.03
CA ASN A 152 -7.52 -1.37 12.62
C ASN A 152 -9.02 -1.00 12.48
N LYS A 153 -9.34 -0.08 11.59
CA LYS A 153 -10.74 0.30 11.32
C LYS A 153 -11.36 -0.58 10.25
N ILE A 154 -12.31 -1.45 10.64
CA ILE A 154 -13.06 -2.31 9.72
C ILE A 154 -14.30 -1.57 9.27
N CYS A 155 -14.35 -1.09 8.03
CA CYS A 155 -15.50 -0.37 7.49
C CYS A 155 -15.54 -0.38 5.97
N ASN A 156 -16.69 0.07 5.44
CA ASN A 156 -16.82 0.58 4.10
C ASN A 156 -16.63 2.10 4.18
N TYR A 157 -15.60 2.64 3.57
CA TYR A 157 -15.25 4.05 3.71
C TYR A 157 -15.74 4.84 2.51
N LYS A 158 -16.39 5.98 2.76
CA LYS A 158 -16.72 6.95 1.73
C LYS A 158 -15.73 8.11 1.84
N LEU A 159 -14.98 8.34 0.75
CA LEU A 159 -14.04 9.44 0.68
C LEU A 159 -14.80 10.78 0.68
N GLU A 160 -14.31 11.75 1.47
CA GLU A 160 -14.88 13.08 1.54
C GLU A 160 -14.87 13.79 0.18
N GLU A 161 -15.93 14.51 -0.16
CA GLU A 161 -16.05 15.20 -1.47
C GLU A 161 -14.95 16.24 -1.72
N SER A 162 -14.38 16.81 -0.66
CA SER A 162 -13.25 17.76 -0.74
C SER A 162 -11.90 17.10 -1.03
N THR A 163 -11.81 15.77 -0.97
CA THR A 163 -10.52 15.07 -1.12
C THR A 163 -10.10 15.02 -2.58
N GLU A 164 -8.93 15.55 -2.86
CA GLU A 164 -8.31 15.54 -4.18
C GLU A 164 -7.13 14.56 -4.26
N PHE A 165 -6.51 14.25 -3.13
CA PHE A 165 -5.31 13.41 -3.06
C PHE A 165 -5.41 12.39 -1.93
N ILE A 166 -4.98 11.16 -2.22
CA ILE A 166 -4.67 10.14 -1.21
C ILE A 166 -3.16 10.04 -1.15
N HIS A 167 -2.58 10.29 0.03
CA HIS A 167 -1.13 10.28 0.23
C HIS A 167 -0.53 8.88 0.06
N GLU A 168 0.78 8.82 -0.17
CA GLU A 168 1.50 7.54 -0.16
C GLU A 168 1.31 6.81 1.17
N ASN A 169 1.18 5.49 1.13
CA ASN A 169 0.94 4.60 2.27
C ASN A 169 -0.33 4.89 3.10
N ALA A 170 -1.24 5.78 2.66
CA ALA A 170 -2.36 6.27 3.47
C ALA A 170 -3.27 5.18 4.06
N PHE A 171 -3.48 4.06 3.36
CA PHE A 171 -4.26 2.90 3.78
C PHE A 171 -3.41 1.61 3.89
N GLU A 172 -2.07 1.74 3.96
CA GLU A 172 -1.19 0.57 4.04
C GLU A 172 -1.53 -0.29 5.25
N GLY A 173 -1.66 -1.61 5.04
CA GLY A 173 -1.97 -2.58 6.09
C GLY A 173 -3.36 -2.45 6.72
N SER A 174 -4.23 -1.55 6.24
CA SER A 174 -5.55 -1.29 6.84
C SER A 174 -6.52 -2.47 6.70
N LEU A 175 -7.44 -2.57 7.67
CA LEU A 175 -8.55 -3.54 7.65
C LEU A 175 -9.78 -3.04 6.87
N LEU A 176 -9.62 -1.99 6.09
CA LEU A 176 -10.66 -1.43 5.22
C LEU A 176 -11.24 -2.51 4.29
N LYS A 177 -12.57 -2.64 4.20
CA LYS A 177 -13.23 -3.60 3.31
C LYS A 177 -13.46 -3.05 1.90
N SER A 178 -13.95 -1.82 1.82
CA SER A 178 -14.17 -1.14 0.54
C SER A 178 -14.03 0.37 0.68
N ILE A 179 -13.72 1.01 -0.42
CA ILE A 179 -13.69 2.47 -0.50
C ILE A 179 -14.54 2.94 -1.70
N SER A 180 -15.37 3.95 -1.46
CA SER A 180 -16.05 4.70 -2.51
C SER A 180 -15.29 6.00 -2.73
N LEU A 181 -14.59 6.09 -3.84
CA LEU A 181 -13.82 7.28 -4.24
C LEU A 181 -14.79 8.37 -4.70
N ASN A 182 -14.44 9.64 -4.45
CA ASN A 182 -15.20 10.78 -4.92
C ASN A 182 -14.80 11.16 -6.37
N ARG A 183 -15.58 12.03 -7.00
CA ARG A 183 -15.32 12.49 -8.37
C ARG A 183 -14.21 13.54 -8.50
N ASN A 184 -13.77 14.13 -7.40
CA ASN A 184 -12.77 15.20 -7.36
C ASN A 184 -11.35 14.65 -7.12
N LEU A 185 -11.23 13.33 -6.91
CA LEU A 185 -9.95 12.68 -6.65
C LEU A 185 -9.07 12.75 -7.90
N LYS A 186 -7.86 13.30 -7.75
CA LYS A 186 -6.89 13.54 -8.82
C LYS A 186 -5.77 12.49 -8.84
N ASN A 187 -5.30 12.08 -7.64
CA ASN A 187 -4.19 11.13 -7.55
C ASN A 187 -4.32 10.24 -6.30
N ILE A 188 -3.87 8.99 -6.46
CA ILE A 188 -3.65 8.03 -5.38
C ILE A 188 -2.15 7.71 -5.34
N GLY A 189 -1.50 8.10 -4.24
CA GLY A 189 -0.06 8.00 -4.04
C GLY A 189 0.46 6.57 -3.99
N LYS A 190 1.79 6.45 -4.14
CA LYS A 190 2.53 5.20 -4.13
C LYS A 190 2.22 4.37 -2.87
N HIS A 191 2.02 3.05 -3.05
CA HIS A 191 1.71 2.13 -1.95
C HIS A 191 0.46 2.49 -1.12
N ALA A 192 -0.42 3.38 -1.59
CA ALA A 192 -1.52 3.91 -0.78
C ALA A 192 -2.39 2.82 -0.12
N PHE A 193 -2.63 1.70 -0.77
CA PHE A 193 -3.39 0.55 -0.25
C PHE A 193 -2.55 -0.71 -0.04
N LYS A 194 -1.23 -0.62 -0.06
CA LYS A 194 -0.35 -1.78 0.07
C LYS A 194 -0.73 -2.65 1.28
N ASN A 195 -0.82 -3.97 1.06
CA ASN A 195 -1.18 -4.96 2.09
C ASN A 195 -2.52 -4.70 2.80
N SER A 196 -3.38 -3.79 2.29
CA SER A 196 -4.71 -3.58 2.88
C SER A 196 -5.63 -4.77 2.63
N ARG A 197 -6.69 -4.89 3.46
CA ARG A 197 -7.70 -5.95 3.33
C ARG A 197 -8.87 -5.54 2.42
N ILE A 198 -8.67 -4.57 1.55
CA ILE A 198 -9.70 -4.12 0.60
C ILE A 198 -10.16 -5.29 -0.28
N GLU A 199 -11.48 -5.44 -0.40
CA GLU A 199 -12.12 -6.50 -1.18
C GLU A 199 -12.65 -5.97 -2.51
N LYS A 200 -13.13 -4.72 -2.51
CA LYS A 200 -13.77 -4.06 -3.65
C LYS A 200 -13.29 -2.63 -3.82
N LEU A 201 -13.10 -2.24 -5.06
CA LEU A 201 -12.67 -0.89 -5.43
C LEU A 201 -13.55 -0.36 -6.56
N TYR A 202 -14.17 0.79 -6.35
CA TYR A 202 -15.01 1.46 -7.34
C TYR A 202 -14.46 2.85 -7.64
N PHE A 203 -14.11 3.08 -8.89
CA PHE A 203 -13.71 4.41 -9.40
C PHE A 203 -14.97 5.15 -9.89
N ASN A 204 -15.40 6.17 -9.15
CA ASN A 204 -16.54 7.01 -9.52
C ASN A 204 -16.10 8.09 -10.52
N GLN A 205 -16.18 7.83 -11.81
CA GLN A 205 -16.05 8.80 -12.92
C GLN A 205 -14.95 9.89 -12.79
N SER A 206 -14.03 9.78 -11.83
CA SER A 206 -12.88 10.69 -11.71
C SER A 206 -11.77 10.20 -12.64
N GLU A 207 -11.15 11.12 -13.37
CA GLU A 207 -9.91 10.85 -14.11
C GLU A 207 -8.71 10.79 -13.15
N CYS A 208 -8.82 9.92 -12.15
CA CYS A 208 -7.83 9.77 -11.10
C CYS A 208 -6.59 9.04 -11.63
N GLU A 209 -5.41 9.64 -11.42
CA GLU A 209 -4.14 8.99 -11.68
C GLU A 209 -3.74 8.09 -10.51
N LEU A 210 -3.03 7.00 -10.82
CA LEU A 210 -2.40 6.15 -9.82
C LEU A 210 -0.89 6.27 -9.92
N ASP A 211 -0.22 6.25 -8.77
CA ASP A 211 1.20 6.03 -8.71
C ASP A 211 1.55 4.53 -8.80
N GLU A 212 2.81 4.18 -8.60
CA GLU A 212 3.26 2.79 -8.62
C GLU A 212 2.82 2.02 -7.37
N PHE A 213 2.63 0.71 -7.48
CA PHE A 213 2.38 -0.23 -6.38
C PHE A 213 1.16 0.08 -5.50
N VAL A 214 0.18 0.85 -6.00
CA VAL A 214 -0.94 1.35 -5.18
C VAL A 214 -1.66 0.24 -4.43
N PHE A 215 -1.93 -0.91 -5.07
CA PHE A 215 -2.64 -2.06 -4.47
C PHE A 215 -1.74 -3.28 -4.26
N GLU A 216 -0.40 -3.10 -4.18
CA GLU A 216 0.50 -4.23 -3.93
C GLU A 216 0.08 -5.00 -2.68
N GLY A 217 -0.03 -6.33 -2.78
CA GLY A 217 -0.34 -7.20 -1.65
C GLY A 217 -1.77 -7.12 -1.12
N CYS A 218 -2.70 -6.45 -1.84
CA CYS A 218 -4.13 -6.46 -1.50
C CYS A 218 -4.72 -7.85 -1.72
N SER A 219 -4.38 -8.79 -0.84
CA SER A 219 -4.64 -10.22 -1.01
C SER A 219 -6.13 -10.59 -1.03
N ARG A 220 -7.02 -9.71 -0.58
CA ARG A 220 -8.48 -9.91 -0.59
C ARG A 220 -9.17 -9.25 -1.78
N LEU A 221 -8.50 -8.39 -2.54
CA LEU A 221 -9.07 -7.70 -3.68
C LEU A 221 -9.50 -8.70 -4.76
N HIS A 222 -10.78 -8.70 -5.09
CA HIS A 222 -11.37 -9.64 -6.06
C HIS A 222 -12.36 -8.99 -7.01
N ASP A 223 -12.91 -7.83 -6.65
CA ASP A 223 -13.88 -7.08 -7.47
C ASP A 223 -13.27 -5.73 -7.82
N ILE A 224 -12.82 -5.60 -9.07
CA ILE A 224 -12.20 -4.39 -9.59
C ILE A 224 -12.67 -4.11 -11.01
N MET A 225 -13.08 -2.88 -11.24
CA MET A 225 -13.38 -2.36 -12.58
C MET A 225 -12.26 -1.40 -13.00
N ILE A 226 -11.53 -1.76 -14.05
CA ILE A 226 -10.50 -0.89 -14.63
C ILE A 226 -11.20 0.25 -15.37
N PRO A 227 -10.94 1.53 -15.02
CA PRO A 227 -11.61 2.67 -15.64
C PRO A 227 -11.34 2.78 -17.14
N ALA A 228 -12.36 3.21 -17.88
CA ALA A 228 -12.29 3.31 -19.34
C ALA A 228 -11.28 4.36 -19.85
N TYR A 229 -10.84 5.30 -19.03
CA TYR A 229 -9.85 6.32 -19.37
C TYR A 229 -8.40 5.89 -19.16
N TRP A 230 -8.14 4.75 -18.48
CA TRP A 230 -6.75 4.31 -18.25
C TRP A 230 -6.09 3.92 -19.57
N LYS A 231 -4.93 4.53 -19.83
CA LYS A 231 -4.04 4.17 -20.95
C LYS A 231 -2.94 3.20 -20.51
N THR A 232 -2.62 3.20 -19.23
CA THR A 232 -1.53 2.42 -18.66
C THR A 232 -1.93 1.85 -17.30
N ILE A 233 -1.64 0.58 -17.05
CA ILE A 233 -1.61 0.01 -15.69
C ILE A 233 -0.17 0.15 -15.21
N LYS A 234 0.02 1.00 -14.21
CA LYS A 234 1.34 1.37 -13.67
C LYS A 234 2.07 0.19 -13.03
N LYS A 235 3.38 0.36 -12.85
CA LYS A 235 4.27 -0.62 -12.25
C LYS A 235 3.72 -1.15 -10.90
N GLY A 236 3.67 -2.48 -10.78
CA GLY A 236 3.28 -3.18 -9.55
C GLY A 236 1.88 -2.89 -9.03
N THR A 237 1.00 -2.21 -9.78
CA THR A 237 -0.32 -1.74 -9.31
C THR A 237 -1.10 -2.83 -8.58
N PHE A 238 -1.17 -4.05 -9.13
CA PHE A 238 -1.88 -5.21 -8.57
C PHE A 238 -0.96 -6.37 -8.19
N SER A 239 0.35 -6.10 -8.01
CA SER A 239 1.31 -7.12 -7.61
C SER A 239 0.84 -7.83 -6.33
N LYS A 240 0.90 -9.18 -6.29
CA LYS A 240 0.49 -10.02 -5.16
C LYS A 240 -0.99 -9.88 -4.73
N CYS A 241 -1.87 -9.42 -5.65
CA CYS A 241 -3.31 -9.45 -5.45
C CYS A 241 -3.86 -10.87 -5.72
N TYR A 242 -3.62 -11.78 -4.79
CA TYR A 242 -3.83 -13.23 -4.98
C TYR A 242 -5.27 -13.64 -5.29
N ASN A 243 -6.29 -12.82 -4.97
CA ASN A 243 -7.70 -13.17 -5.12
C ASN A 243 -8.36 -12.61 -6.39
N ILE A 244 -7.68 -11.79 -7.18
CA ILE A 244 -8.20 -11.36 -8.48
C ILE A 244 -8.30 -12.58 -9.40
N LYS A 245 -9.51 -12.85 -9.92
CA LYS A 245 -9.77 -13.98 -10.83
C LYS A 245 -9.96 -13.53 -12.27
N TYR A 246 -10.56 -12.39 -12.48
CA TYR A 246 -10.95 -11.86 -13.78
C TYR A 246 -10.60 -10.38 -13.87
N ILE A 247 -10.06 -9.98 -15.00
CA ILE A 247 -9.80 -8.57 -15.34
C ILE A 247 -10.38 -8.29 -16.72
N ASN A 248 -11.13 -7.20 -16.84
CA ASN A 248 -11.55 -6.66 -18.12
C ASN A 248 -10.78 -5.38 -18.42
N LEU A 249 -9.93 -5.43 -19.43
CA LEU A 249 -9.10 -4.29 -19.85
C LEU A 249 -9.90 -3.36 -20.78
N PRO A 250 -9.88 -2.04 -20.55
CA PRO A 250 -10.55 -1.09 -21.42
C PRO A 250 -9.87 -1.01 -22.80
N LYS A 251 -10.63 -0.54 -23.81
CA LYS A 251 -10.09 -0.38 -25.17
C LYS A 251 -8.99 0.69 -25.26
N SER A 252 -8.99 1.66 -24.35
CA SER A 252 -8.01 2.75 -24.25
C SER A 252 -6.64 2.29 -23.76
N LEU A 253 -6.56 1.11 -23.09
CA LEU A 253 -5.35 0.62 -22.49
C LEU A 253 -4.33 0.19 -23.54
N THR A 254 -3.15 0.79 -23.52
CA THR A 254 -2.05 0.49 -24.43
C THR A 254 -0.90 -0.24 -23.76
N THR A 255 -0.71 -0.06 -22.45
CA THR A 255 0.48 -0.55 -21.75
C THR A 255 0.13 -1.17 -20.40
N ILE A 256 0.71 -2.34 -20.14
CA ILE A 256 0.78 -2.95 -18.81
C ILE A 256 2.24 -2.92 -18.40
N GLU A 257 2.54 -2.13 -17.36
CA GLU A 257 3.91 -1.89 -16.93
C GLU A 257 4.49 -3.06 -16.11
N LYS A 258 5.78 -2.95 -15.79
CA LYS A 258 6.57 -3.92 -15.04
C LYS A 258 5.84 -4.37 -13.78
N GLU A 259 5.77 -5.69 -13.58
CA GLU A 259 5.22 -6.32 -12.37
C GLU A 259 3.76 -5.98 -12.05
N ALA A 260 2.98 -5.40 -12.97
CA ALA A 260 1.63 -4.90 -12.72
C ALA A 260 0.69 -5.94 -12.11
N PHE A 261 0.78 -7.21 -12.51
CA PHE A 261 0.04 -8.37 -11.98
C PHE A 261 0.97 -9.48 -11.47
N LEU A 262 2.18 -9.13 -11.01
CA LEU A 262 3.13 -10.11 -10.49
C LEU A 262 2.50 -10.96 -9.39
N ASN A 263 2.57 -12.30 -9.52
CA ASN A 263 2.05 -13.26 -8.54
C ASN A 263 0.53 -13.14 -8.27
N CYS A 264 -0.28 -12.67 -9.22
CA CYS A 264 -1.74 -12.77 -9.14
C CYS A 264 -2.16 -14.24 -9.37
N SER A 265 -1.89 -15.12 -8.41
CA SER A 265 -1.95 -16.57 -8.57
C SER A 265 -3.34 -17.13 -8.93
N LYS A 266 -4.43 -16.44 -8.58
CA LYS A 266 -5.80 -16.83 -8.96
C LYS A 266 -6.31 -16.18 -10.24
N LEU A 267 -5.54 -15.27 -10.87
CA LEU A 267 -5.93 -14.64 -12.12
C LEU A 267 -6.05 -15.68 -13.21
N LYS A 268 -7.27 -15.85 -13.74
CA LYS A 268 -7.61 -16.88 -14.70
C LYS A 268 -7.83 -16.32 -16.10
N VAL A 269 -8.56 -15.22 -16.19
CA VAL A 269 -8.97 -14.65 -17.49
C VAL A 269 -8.73 -13.15 -17.51
N VAL A 270 -8.10 -12.69 -18.58
CA VAL A 270 -7.93 -11.28 -18.92
C VAL A 270 -8.65 -11.01 -20.25
N THR A 271 -9.79 -10.33 -20.18
CA THR A 271 -10.60 -9.98 -21.36
C THR A 271 -10.37 -8.54 -21.80
N GLY A 272 -10.91 -8.15 -22.94
CA GLY A 272 -10.78 -6.79 -23.47
C GLY A 272 -9.39 -6.52 -24.05
N GLY A 273 -8.86 -5.32 -23.81
CA GLY A 273 -7.50 -4.95 -24.21
C GLY A 273 -7.28 -4.88 -25.72
N MET A 274 -8.29 -4.56 -26.51
CA MET A 274 -8.15 -4.45 -27.98
C MET A 274 -7.11 -3.40 -28.42
N GLY A 275 -6.77 -2.44 -27.55
CA GLY A 275 -5.72 -1.44 -27.76
C GLY A 275 -4.37 -1.79 -27.14
N LEU A 276 -4.22 -2.95 -26.48
CA LEU A 276 -3.01 -3.32 -25.75
C LEU A 276 -1.85 -3.60 -26.69
N LEU A 277 -0.80 -2.80 -26.59
CA LEU A 277 0.39 -2.85 -27.43
C LEU A 277 1.62 -3.39 -26.70
N TYR A 278 1.79 -3.05 -25.42
CA TYR A 278 3.01 -3.30 -24.67
C TYR A 278 2.74 -4.02 -23.36
N ILE A 279 3.42 -5.14 -23.14
CA ILE A 279 3.44 -5.85 -21.88
C ILE A 279 4.88 -5.88 -21.37
N LYS A 280 5.13 -5.18 -20.27
CA LYS A 280 6.48 -4.95 -19.74
C LYS A 280 6.96 -6.11 -18.87
N GLU A 281 8.24 -6.04 -18.49
CA GLU A 281 8.96 -7.06 -17.74
C GLU A 281 8.14 -7.60 -16.56
N ARG A 282 7.99 -8.93 -16.46
CA ARG A 282 7.32 -9.64 -15.36
C ARG A 282 5.86 -9.24 -15.09
N ALA A 283 5.17 -8.58 -16.03
CA ALA A 283 3.83 -8.04 -15.83
C ALA A 283 2.82 -9.07 -15.32
N PHE A 284 2.85 -10.31 -15.80
CA PHE A 284 2.01 -11.44 -15.37
C PHE A 284 2.84 -12.62 -14.80
N CYS A 285 4.11 -12.38 -14.41
CA CYS A 285 4.95 -13.42 -13.85
C CYS A 285 4.30 -14.04 -12.61
N GLY A 286 4.22 -15.38 -12.54
CA GLY A 286 3.60 -16.08 -11.42
C GLY A 286 2.06 -16.09 -11.42
N CYS A 287 1.41 -15.68 -12.52
CA CYS A 287 -0.04 -15.85 -12.73
C CYS A 287 -0.32 -17.31 -13.15
N ILE A 288 -0.09 -18.25 -12.23
CA ILE A 288 -0.05 -19.69 -12.50
C ILE A 288 -1.35 -20.29 -13.06
N ASN A 289 -2.48 -19.59 -12.88
CA ASN A 289 -3.80 -20.01 -13.39
C ASN A 289 -4.26 -19.22 -14.63
N LEU A 290 -3.42 -18.31 -15.16
CA LEU A 290 -3.80 -17.50 -16.31
C LEU A 290 -3.93 -18.35 -17.56
N SER A 291 -5.17 -18.65 -17.96
CA SER A 291 -5.48 -19.51 -19.10
C SER A 291 -5.81 -18.73 -20.37
N ASP A 292 -6.44 -17.57 -20.21
CA ASP A 292 -6.99 -16.82 -21.35
C ASP A 292 -6.63 -15.34 -21.27
N ILE A 293 -5.96 -14.87 -22.30
CA ILE A 293 -5.61 -13.46 -22.49
C ILE A 293 -5.66 -13.10 -23.97
N CYS A 294 -6.27 -11.95 -24.30
CA CYS A 294 -6.32 -11.44 -25.65
C CYS A 294 -5.08 -10.61 -25.97
N LEU A 295 -4.24 -11.10 -26.89
CA LEU A 295 -3.00 -10.43 -27.33
C LEU A 295 -3.08 -9.99 -28.81
N LYS A 296 -4.28 -9.70 -29.31
CA LYS A 296 -4.52 -9.43 -30.76
C LYS A 296 -3.77 -8.21 -31.32
N SER A 297 -3.44 -7.22 -30.51
CA SER A 297 -2.79 -5.97 -30.95
C SER A 297 -1.35 -5.82 -30.47
N ILE A 298 -0.81 -6.82 -29.79
CA ILE A 298 0.52 -6.77 -29.15
C ILE A 298 1.62 -6.45 -30.17
N GLN A 299 2.47 -5.49 -29.81
CA GLN A 299 3.69 -5.13 -30.49
C GLN A 299 4.93 -5.62 -29.75
N GLU A 300 4.92 -5.64 -28.41
CA GLU A 300 6.06 -6.05 -27.62
C GLU A 300 5.64 -6.77 -26.33
N ILE A 301 6.30 -7.91 -26.05
CA ILE A 301 6.23 -8.62 -24.77
C ILE A 301 7.66 -8.72 -24.24
N GLU A 302 7.93 -8.05 -23.13
CA GLU A 302 9.24 -8.01 -22.50
C GLU A 302 9.57 -9.29 -21.70
N SER A 303 10.82 -9.36 -21.22
CA SER A 303 11.38 -10.52 -20.56
C SER A 303 10.53 -10.99 -19.35
N SER A 304 10.32 -12.29 -19.24
CA SER A 304 9.59 -12.94 -18.14
C SER A 304 8.15 -12.44 -17.96
N ALA A 305 7.56 -11.74 -18.92
CA ALA A 305 6.23 -11.12 -18.78
C ALA A 305 5.15 -12.15 -18.40
N PHE A 306 5.21 -13.35 -18.94
CA PHE A 306 4.29 -14.48 -18.64
C PHE A 306 5.01 -15.68 -18.03
N LYS A 307 6.13 -15.46 -17.35
CA LYS A 307 6.85 -16.55 -16.69
C LYS A 307 5.95 -17.26 -15.68
N GLN A 308 5.94 -18.61 -15.72
CA GLN A 308 5.12 -19.46 -14.83
C GLN A 308 3.60 -19.27 -15.02
N CYS A 309 3.14 -19.04 -16.24
CA CYS A 309 1.71 -19.00 -16.58
C CYS A 309 1.23 -20.33 -17.20
N SER A 310 -0.10 -20.54 -17.24
CA SER A 310 -0.75 -21.70 -17.89
C SER A 310 -1.69 -21.21 -18.98
N ILE A 311 -1.18 -21.02 -20.21
CA ILE A 311 -1.93 -20.37 -21.29
C ILE A 311 -2.53 -21.43 -22.23
N HIS A 312 -3.84 -21.36 -22.53
CA HIS A 312 -4.46 -22.29 -23.47
C HIS A 312 -4.08 -21.94 -24.92
N ASN A 313 -4.29 -20.73 -25.34
CA ASN A 313 -4.02 -20.31 -26.70
C ASN A 313 -3.22 -19.02 -26.73
N LEU A 314 -2.03 -19.08 -27.25
CA LEU A 314 -1.14 -17.94 -27.47
C LEU A 314 -1.07 -17.65 -28.96
N ILE A 315 -1.45 -16.45 -29.37
CA ILE A 315 -1.38 -16.01 -30.76
C ILE A 315 -0.30 -14.94 -30.88
N ILE A 316 0.79 -15.25 -31.59
CA ILE A 316 1.88 -14.33 -31.89
C ILE A 316 1.74 -13.85 -33.31
N ARG A 317 1.50 -12.55 -33.48
CA ARG A 317 1.32 -11.90 -34.78
C ARG A 317 2.64 -11.53 -35.43
N LYS A 318 2.59 -11.30 -36.75
CA LYS A 318 3.69 -10.76 -37.52
C LYS A 318 4.20 -9.45 -36.91
N GLY A 319 5.53 -9.34 -36.73
CA GLY A 319 6.19 -8.14 -36.22
C GLY A 319 6.15 -7.91 -34.73
N ALA A 320 5.43 -8.75 -33.97
CA ALA A 320 5.50 -8.67 -32.51
C ALA A 320 6.90 -9.05 -32.00
N LYS A 321 7.48 -8.16 -31.18
CA LYS A 321 8.75 -8.41 -30.50
C LYS A 321 8.50 -9.19 -29.22
N ILE A 322 9.12 -10.36 -29.10
CA ILE A 322 9.00 -11.23 -27.92
C ILE A 322 10.38 -11.46 -27.35
N ASP A 323 10.61 -10.95 -26.15
CA ASP A 323 11.93 -10.97 -25.52
C ASP A 323 12.27 -12.33 -24.86
N TRP A 324 13.51 -12.43 -24.37
CA TRP A 324 14.06 -13.61 -23.69
C TRP A 324 13.19 -14.04 -22.52
N GLY A 325 12.87 -15.34 -22.46
CA GLY A 325 12.11 -15.92 -21.35
C GLY A 325 10.72 -15.32 -21.12
N ALA A 326 10.15 -14.60 -22.11
CA ALA A 326 8.83 -13.96 -21.98
C ALA A 326 7.77 -14.93 -21.47
N PHE A 327 7.81 -16.19 -21.89
CA PHE A 327 6.95 -17.29 -21.46
C PHE A 327 7.71 -18.38 -20.68
N GLY A 328 8.86 -18.05 -20.10
CA GLY A 328 9.71 -19.03 -19.43
C GLY A 328 9.01 -19.81 -18.33
N TYR A 329 9.31 -21.11 -18.21
CA TYR A 329 8.72 -22.00 -17.20
C TYR A 329 7.19 -22.09 -17.25
N SER A 330 6.57 -21.80 -18.40
CA SER A 330 5.11 -21.79 -18.58
C SER A 330 4.62 -23.09 -19.20
N SER A 331 3.33 -23.39 -19.02
CA SER A 331 2.62 -24.46 -19.72
C SER A 331 1.68 -23.83 -20.74
N ILE A 332 1.88 -24.12 -22.03
CA ILE A 332 1.08 -23.54 -23.11
C ILE A 332 0.53 -24.64 -23.99
N LYS A 333 -0.79 -24.71 -24.10
CA LYS A 333 -1.44 -25.78 -24.88
C LYS A 333 -1.23 -25.57 -26.38
N ASN A 334 -1.51 -24.36 -26.90
CA ASN A 334 -1.35 -24.07 -28.32
C ASN A 334 -0.64 -22.72 -28.53
N VAL A 335 0.41 -22.71 -29.33
CA VAL A 335 1.10 -21.51 -29.79
C VAL A 335 0.86 -21.38 -31.29
N TYR A 336 0.20 -20.32 -31.71
CA TYR A 336 -0.02 -19.94 -33.09
C TYR A 336 0.96 -18.84 -33.48
N VAL A 337 1.90 -19.12 -34.37
CA VAL A 337 2.96 -18.18 -34.77
C VAL A 337 2.85 -17.90 -36.26
N ASN A 338 2.88 -16.63 -36.65
CA ASN A 338 3.10 -16.28 -38.03
C ASN A 338 4.56 -16.62 -38.43
N SER A 339 4.72 -17.40 -39.50
CA SER A 339 6.01 -17.88 -39.99
C SER A 339 7.01 -16.77 -40.37
N GLU A 340 6.51 -15.55 -40.60
CA GLU A 340 7.33 -14.35 -40.89
C GLU A 340 7.66 -13.53 -39.64
N SER A 341 7.47 -14.05 -38.42
CA SER A 341 7.77 -13.36 -37.16
C SER A 341 9.27 -13.33 -36.91
N SER A 342 9.97 -12.38 -37.49
CA SER A 342 11.42 -12.22 -37.37
C SER A 342 11.90 -11.74 -35.99
N ASN A 343 10.99 -11.36 -35.04
CA ASN A 343 11.31 -10.72 -33.77
C ASN A 343 11.02 -11.64 -32.54
N LEU A 344 10.89 -12.94 -32.76
CA LEU A 344 10.75 -13.90 -31.69
C LEU A 344 12.14 -14.30 -31.16
N ASN A 345 12.45 -13.99 -29.91
CA ASN A 345 13.69 -14.45 -29.28
C ASN A 345 13.70 -15.99 -29.20
N GLU A 346 14.82 -16.64 -29.57
CA GLU A 346 14.96 -18.09 -29.54
C GLU A 346 14.69 -18.72 -28.16
N ASN A 347 14.96 -17.99 -27.09
CA ASN A 347 14.72 -18.41 -25.71
C ASN A 347 13.44 -17.81 -25.11
N ALA A 348 12.50 -17.31 -25.93
CA ALA A 348 11.23 -16.76 -25.44
C ALA A 348 10.44 -17.77 -24.60
N PHE A 349 10.54 -19.07 -24.90
CA PHE A 349 9.89 -20.20 -24.23
C PHE A 349 10.86 -21.02 -23.36
N TYR A 350 11.91 -20.40 -22.81
CA TYR A 350 12.92 -21.09 -22.00
C TYR A 350 12.30 -21.97 -20.90
N ASN A 351 12.63 -23.27 -20.88
CA ASN A 351 12.10 -24.26 -19.94
C ASN A 351 10.55 -24.33 -19.87
N SER A 352 9.86 -24.03 -20.96
CA SER A 352 8.40 -24.11 -21.03
C SER A 352 7.95 -25.42 -21.68
N VAL A 353 6.74 -25.86 -21.32
CA VAL A 353 6.05 -26.98 -22.00
C VAL A 353 5.06 -26.38 -22.98
N VAL A 354 5.21 -26.74 -24.26
CA VAL A 354 4.28 -26.34 -25.35
C VAL A 354 3.75 -27.60 -26.00
N ASP A 355 2.44 -27.83 -25.89
CA ASP A 355 1.83 -29.06 -26.45
C ASP A 355 1.78 -29.01 -27.98
N ASN A 356 1.37 -27.89 -28.56
CA ASN A 356 1.24 -27.71 -29.99
C ASN A 356 1.85 -26.40 -30.46
N PHE A 357 2.77 -26.45 -31.41
CA PHE A 357 3.35 -25.30 -32.09
C PHE A 357 2.84 -25.25 -33.53
N ILE A 358 1.98 -24.27 -33.85
CA ILE A 358 1.20 -24.26 -35.09
C ILE A 358 1.62 -23.06 -35.94
N PRO A 359 2.39 -23.24 -37.02
CA PRO A 359 2.66 -22.18 -37.96
C PRO A 359 1.39 -21.79 -38.71
N VAL A 360 1.07 -20.49 -38.80
CA VAL A 360 -0.11 -20.00 -39.49
C VAL A 360 0.25 -18.99 -40.58
N SER A 361 -0.33 -19.16 -41.76
CA SER A 361 -0.33 -18.15 -42.83
C SER A 361 -1.60 -17.29 -42.72
N TYR A 362 -1.49 -15.97 -42.84
CA TYR A 362 -2.48 -14.98 -42.43
C TYR A 362 -3.76 -14.87 -43.22
N THR A 363 -4.18 -15.83 -44.00
CA THR A 363 -5.39 -15.66 -44.81
C THR A 363 -6.73 -16.01 -44.09
N HIS A 364 -6.72 -16.66 -42.91
CA HIS A 364 -7.97 -17.20 -42.31
C HIS A 364 -8.06 -17.22 -40.76
N LEU A 365 -7.45 -16.29 -40.02
CA LEU A 365 -7.70 -16.19 -38.58
C LEU A 365 -8.75 -15.11 -38.25
N THR A 366 -10.02 -15.39 -38.57
CA THR A 366 -11.19 -14.82 -37.87
C THR A 366 -11.55 -15.75 -36.72
N LEU A 367 -10.95 -15.55 -35.54
CA LEU A 367 -11.40 -16.13 -34.26
C LEU A 367 -11.68 -15.00 -33.28
#